data_adf4518bf4a2de27b8cba92fc2d9ff0d
#
_entry.id   adf4518bf4a2de27b8cba92fc2d9ff0d
#
_cell.length_a   1.000
_cell.length_b   1.000
_cell.length_c   1.000
_cell.angle_alpha   90.00
_cell.angle_beta   90.00
_cell.angle_gamma   90.00
#
_symmetry.space_group_name_H-M   'P 1'
#
loop_
_entity.id
_entity.type
_entity.pdbx_description
1 polymer ?
#
loop_
_entity_poly.entity_id
_entity_poly.type
_entity_poly.pdbx_seq_one_letter_code
_entity_poly.pdbx_strand_id
1 'polypeptide(L)'
;MNQITSNKLPPAERSDLSLGYMRLSDSAPIIIAQELGLSADYGLNVSLHREVSWANIRDKMIAGSFDACQMLAPMGMATTLGVAGIRAPIISGLVLSLNGNGITLSSSLWQRLQLDSAANTY
;
A
#
# COMPACT_ATOMS: atom_id res chain seq x y z
N MET A 1 11.94 -8.73 27.70
CA MET A 1 12.02 -9.39 26.38
C MET A 1 10.93 -10.44 26.33
N ASN A 2 9.75 -10.09 25.83
CA ASN A 2 8.66 -11.06 25.68
C ASN A 2 8.98 -11.93 24.48
N GLN A 3 9.19 -13.22 24.73
CA GLN A 3 9.18 -14.22 23.69
C GLN A 3 7.77 -14.27 23.13
N ILE A 4 7.59 -13.76 21.93
CA ILE A 4 6.42 -14.05 21.12
C ILE A 4 6.50 -15.54 20.83
N THR A 5 5.64 -16.33 21.49
CA THR A 5 5.48 -17.75 21.18
C THR A 5 5.25 -17.86 19.68
N SER A 6 6.20 -18.49 19.00
CA SER A 6 6.09 -18.77 17.57
C SER A 6 4.88 -19.68 17.38
N ASN A 7 3.75 -19.09 17.13
CA ASN A 7 2.60 -19.80 16.62
C ASN A 7 3.03 -20.25 15.22
N LYS A 8 3.42 -21.51 15.11
CA LYS A 8 3.95 -22.09 13.88
C LYS A 8 2.83 -22.00 12.84
N LEU A 9 2.89 -20.97 12.02
CA LEU A 9 1.95 -20.83 10.90
C LEU A 9 2.06 -22.06 10.01
N PRO A 10 0.96 -22.50 9.40
CA PRO A 10 1.03 -23.55 8.40
C PRO A 10 2.02 -23.14 7.29
N PRO A 11 2.70 -24.11 6.64
CA PRO A 11 3.59 -23.79 5.54
C PRO A 11 2.82 -22.99 4.48
N ALA A 12 3.48 -21.98 3.92
CA ALA A 12 2.89 -21.17 2.86
C ALA A 12 2.60 -22.06 1.65
N GLU A 13 1.42 -21.92 1.04
CA GLU A 13 1.06 -22.64 -0.19
C GLU A 13 1.98 -22.22 -1.35
N ARG A 14 2.49 -21.00 -1.30
CA ARG A 14 3.43 -20.42 -2.26
C ARG A 14 4.47 -19.59 -1.52
N SER A 15 5.75 -19.85 -1.79
CA SER A 15 6.87 -19.17 -1.13
C SER A 15 7.37 -17.95 -1.90
N ASP A 16 7.37 -18.02 -3.22
CA ASP A 16 7.88 -16.94 -4.08
C ASP A 16 6.75 -15.98 -4.44
N LEU A 17 6.88 -14.74 -4.00
CA LEU A 17 5.87 -13.69 -4.18
C LEU A 17 6.48 -12.45 -4.83
N SER A 18 5.74 -11.87 -5.78
CA SER A 18 6.05 -10.58 -6.40
C SER A 18 5.12 -9.50 -5.86
N LEU A 19 5.70 -8.40 -5.36
CA LEU A 19 4.97 -7.30 -4.75
C LEU A 19 5.30 -5.97 -5.42
N GLY A 20 4.27 -5.31 -5.99
CA GLY A 20 4.37 -3.99 -6.60
C GLY A 20 4.19 -2.86 -5.59
N TYR A 21 5.02 -1.80 -5.68
CA TYR A 21 4.89 -0.65 -4.78
C TYR A 21 5.29 0.67 -5.44
N MET A 22 4.77 1.78 -4.90
CA MET A 22 5.19 3.15 -5.20
C MET A 22 6.19 3.65 -4.17
N ARG A 23 7.10 4.55 -4.56
CA ARG A 23 8.02 5.20 -3.61
C ARG A 23 7.33 6.31 -2.83
N LEU A 24 6.55 5.92 -1.85
CA LEU A 24 5.84 6.79 -0.93
C LEU A 24 6.16 6.38 0.51
N SER A 25 5.92 7.25 1.46
CA SER A 25 6.21 6.99 2.89
C SER A 25 5.45 5.77 3.44
N ASP A 26 4.26 5.51 2.92
CA ASP A 26 3.43 4.36 3.31
C ASP A 26 3.94 3.02 2.75
N SER A 27 4.90 3.02 1.82
CA SER A 27 5.60 1.79 1.42
C SER A 27 6.73 1.39 2.37
N ALA A 28 7.10 2.25 3.32
CA ALA A 28 8.21 1.98 4.24
C ALA A 28 8.10 0.66 5.00
N PRO A 29 6.95 0.24 5.55
CA PRO A 29 6.83 -1.05 6.23
C PRO A 29 7.19 -2.24 5.33
N ILE A 30 6.81 -2.19 4.06
CA ILE A 30 7.08 -3.24 3.07
C ILE A 30 8.60 -3.32 2.81
N ILE A 31 9.24 -2.17 2.59
CA ILE A 31 10.68 -2.08 2.29
C ILE A 31 11.49 -2.52 3.51
N ILE A 32 11.13 -2.04 4.71
CA ILE A 32 11.82 -2.38 5.95
C ILE A 32 11.69 -3.88 6.23
N ALA A 33 10.52 -4.48 6.03
CA ALA A 33 10.33 -5.92 6.19
C ALA A 33 11.26 -6.72 5.28
N GLN A 34 11.46 -6.28 4.05
CA GLN A 34 12.37 -6.90 3.11
C GLN A 34 13.83 -6.74 3.53
N GLU A 35 14.26 -5.52 3.89
CA GLU A 35 15.63 -5.22 4.30
C GLU A 35 16.04 -5.97 5.59
N LEU A 36 15.11 -6.16 6.50
CA LEU A 36 15.33 -6.93 7.73
C LEU A 36 15.17 -8.45 7.56
N GLY A 37 14.83 -8.93 6.36
CA GLY A 37 14.66 -10.34 6.08
C GLY A 37 13.46 -10.98 6.78
N LEU A 38 12.48 -10.19 7.25
CA LEU A 38 11.35 -10.68 8.02
C LEU A 38 10.48 -11.68 7.22
N SER A 39 10.42 -11.54 5.90
CA SER A 39 9.70 -12.47 5.04
C SER A 39 10.28 -13.90 5.10
N ALA A 40 11.60 -14.00 5.21
CA ALA A 40 12.29 -15.29 5.28
C ALA A 40 11.95 -16.06 6.57
N ASP A 41 11.69 -15.35 7.68
CA ASP A 41 11.28 -15.96 8.96
C ASP A 41 9.94 -16.71 8.82
N TYR A 42 9.14 -16.33 7.83
CA TYR A 42 7.86 -16.96 7.48
C TYR A 42 7.96 -17.90 6.27
N GLY A 43 9.17 -18.20 5.80
CA GLY A 43 9.40 -19.06 4.64
C GLY A 43 8.99 -18.41 3.30
N LEU A 44 8.95 -17.08 3.24
CA LEU A 44 8.57 -16.34 2.04
C LEU A 44 9.79 -15.69 1.39
N ASN A 45 9.88 -15.79 0.08
CA ASN A 45 10.83 -15.11 -0.78
C ASN A 45 10.08 -14.01 -1.55
N VAL A 46 10.15 -12.77 -1.06
CA VAL A 46 9.41 -11.64 -1.62
C VAL A 46 10.31 -10.81 -2.54
N SER A 47 9.90 -10.66 -3.78
CA SER A 47 10.54 -9.76 -4.76
C SER A 47 9.78 -8.44 -4.82
N LEU A 48 10.44 -7.32 -4.50
CA LEU A 48 9.84 -5.99 -4.55
C LEU A 48 10.03 -5.33 -5.92
N HIS A 49 8.95 -4.88 -6.53
CA HIS A 49 8.93 -4.21 -7.83
C HIS A 49 8.45 -2.77 -7.67
N ARG A 50 9.37 -1.84 -7.88
CA ARG A 50 9.04 -0.41 -7.87
C ARG A 50 8.33 -0.01 -9.14
N GLU A 51 7.19 0.63 -8.99
CA GLU A 51 6.39 1.17 -10.09
C GLU A 51 6.43 2.70 -10.14
N VAL A 52 6.12 3.24 -11.30
CA VAL A 52 6.16 4.68 -11.58
C VAL A 52 4.77 5.33 -11.59
N SER A 53 3.73 4.53 -11.62
CA SER A 53 2.35 5.02 -11.60
C SER A 53 1.38 4.03 -10.97
N TRP A 54 0.31 4.56 -10.42
CA TRP A 54 -0.79 3.77 -9.88
C TRP A 54 -1.50 2.93 -10.96
N ALA A 55 -1.57 3.45 -12.19
CA ALA A 55 -2.13 2.72 -13.31
C ALA A 55 -1.32 1.44 -13.61
N ASN A 56 0.02 1.54 -13.63
CA ASN A 56 0.88 0.38 -13.83
C ASN A 56 0.69 -0.68 -12.74
N ILE A 57 0.60 -0.26 -11.47
CA ILE A 57 0.35 -1.19 -10.35
C ILE A 57 -0.97 -1.92 -10.55
N ARG A 58 -2.05 -1.17 -10.82
CA ARG A 58 -3.37 -1.76 -11.06
C ARG A 58 -3.35 -2.75 -12.22
N ASP A 59 -2.81 -2.34 -13.36
CA ASP A 59 -2.84 -3.12 -14.58
C ASP A 59 -2.01 -4.41 -14.45
N LYS A 60 -0.84 -4.33 -13.81
CA LYS A 60 0.01 -5.48 -13.53
C LYS A 60 -0.61 -6.42 -12.49
N MET A 61 -1.32 -5.87 -11.49
CA MET A 61 -2.07 -6.67 -10.53
C MET A 61 -3.22 -7.43 -11.21
N ILE A 62 -3.99 -6.76 -12.06
CA ILE A 62 -5.07 -7.38 -12.85
C ILE A 62 -4.53 -8.44 -13.81
N ALA A 63 -3.38 -8.18 -14.43
CA ALA A 63 -2.71 -9.12 -15.34
C ALA A 63 -2.05 -10.30 -14.63
N GLY A 64 -2.02 -10.35 -13.29
CA GLY A 64 -1.36 -11.40 -12.54
C GLY A 64 0.17 -11.34 -12.53
N SER A 65 0.75 -10.19 -12.89
CA SER A 65 2.20 -9.97 -12.81
C SER A 65 2.68 -9.73 -11.38
N PHE A 66 1.78 -9.36 -10.49
CA PHE A 66 2.02 -9.24 -9.06
C PHE A 66 1.07 -10.12 -8.27
N ASP A 67 1.57 -10.71 -7.21
CA ASP A 67 0.78 -11.48 -6.25
C ASP A 67 0.12 -10.56 -5.23
N ALA A 68 0.78 -9.44 -4.94
CA ALA A 68 0.28 -8.38 -4.07
C ALA A 68 0.79 -7.02 -4.56
N CYS A 69 0.14 -5.95 -4.13
CA CYS A 69 0.63 -4.61 -4.38
C CYS A 69 0.16 -3.60 -3.33
N GLN A 70 0.94 -2.55 -3.16
CA GLN A 70 0.47 -1.33 -2.52
C GLN A 70 -0.53 -0.65 -3.46
N MET A 71 -1.70 -0.31 -2.96
CA MET A 71 -2.74 0.32 -3.76
C MET A 71 -3.54 1.33 -2.94
N LEU A 72 -4.02 2.38 -3.59
CA LEU A 72 -4.97 3.31 -2.99
C LEU A 72 -6.31 2.60 -2.76
N ALA A 73 -6.89 2.72 -1.57
CA ALA A 73 -8.15 2.06 -1.24
C ALA A 73 -9.29 2.37 -2.24
N PRO A 74 -9.52 3.63 -2.66
CA PRO A 74 -10.53 3.92 -3.69
C PRO A 74 -10.26 3.23 -5.03
N MET A 75 -9.00 3.04 -5.41
CA MET A 75 -8.65 2.33 -6.64
C MET A 75 -8.99 0.83 -6.54
N GLY A 76 -8.69 0.20 -5.41
CA GLY A 76 -9.08 -1.19 -5.16
C GLY A 76 -10.59 -1.39 -5.22
N MET A 77 -11.36 -0.47 -4.62
CA MET A 77 -12.82 -0.46 -4.68
C MET A 77 -13.33 -0.31 -6.12
N ALA A 78 -12.81 0.68 -6.86
CA ALA A 78 -13.20 0.95 -8.25
C ALA A 78 -12.89 -0.26 -9.16
N THR A 79 -11.74 -0.91 -8.97
CA THR A 79 -11.36 -2.11 -9.70
C THR A 79 -12.29 -3.29 -9.39
N THR A 80 -12.64 -3.48 -8.13
CA THR A 80 -13.58 -4.54 -7.71
C THR A 80 -14.98 -4.33 -8.29
N LEU A 81 -15.42 -3.07 -8.36
CA LEU A 81 -16.73 -2.71 -8.95
C LEU A 81 -16.72 -2.66 -10.47
N GLY A 82 -15.55 -2.61 -11.11
CA GLY A 82 -15.41 -2.48 -12.56
C GLY A 82 -15.65 -1.07 -13.10
N VAL A 83 -15.59 -0.04 -12.23
CA VAL A 83 -15.87 1.36 -12.62
C VAL A 83 -14.81 1.90 -13.59
N ALA A 84 -13.59 1.39 -13.53
CA ALA A 84 -12.47 1.81 -14.38
C ALA A 84 -12.25 0.90 -15.60
N GLY A 85 -13.23 0.10 -16.01
CA GLY A 85 -13.20 -0.78 -17.17
C GLY A 85 -13.15 -2.26 -16.80
N ILE A 86 -11.99 -2.82 -16.49
CA ILE A 86 -11.87 -4.24 -16.16
C ILE A 86 -12.27 -4.46 -14.69
N ARG A 87 -13.21 -5.37 -14.48
CA ARG A 87 -13.59 -5.81 -13.14
C ARG A 87 -12.66 -6.92 -12.66
N ALA A 88 -11.96 -6.67 -11.56
CA ALA A 88 -11.16 -7.67 -10.86
C ALA A 88 -11.36 -7.55 -9.35
N PRO A 89 -11.68 -8.62 -8.63
CA PRO A 89 -11.84 -8.57 -7.18
C PRO A 89 -10.49 -8.30 -6.51
N ILE A 90 -10.43 -7.25 -5.67
CA ILE A 90 -9.26 -6.89 -4.87
C ILE A 90 -9.56 -7.17 -3.41
N ILE A 91 -8.67 -7.90 -2.76
CA ILE A 91 -8.73 -8.18 -1.32
C ILE A 91 -7.60 -7.38 -0.66
N SER A 92 -7.91 -6.68 0.43
CA SER A 92 -6.89 -5.98 1.23
C SER A 92 -6.64 -6.73 2.53
N GLY A 93 -5.40 -7.13 2.75
CA GLY A 93 -4.96 -7.80 3.98
C GLY A 93 -4.35 -6.86 5.02
N LEU A 94 -3.95 -5.65 4.61
CA LEU A 94 -3.23 -4.71 5.47
C LEU A 94 -3.53 -3.26 5.07
N VAL A 95 -3.71 -2.40 6.06
CA VAL A 95 -3.76 -0.94 5.89
C VAL A 95 -2.40 -0.37 6.22
N LEU A 96 -1.70 0.18 5.21
CA LEU A 96 -0.33 0.69 5.35
C LEU A 96 -0.27 2.10 5.93
N SER A 97 -1.32 2.90 5.74
CA SER A 97 -1.39 4.28 6.22
C SER A 97 -2.81 4.67 6.60
N LEU A 98 -2.94 5.40 7.69
CA LEU A 98 -4.20 5.99 8.16
C LEU A 98 -4.05 7.52 8.14
N ASN A 99 -5.12 8.23 7.70
CA ASN A 99 -5.19 9.70 7.69
C ASN A 99 -4.02 10.38 6.95
N GLY A 100 -3.51 9.74 5.90
CA GLY A 100 -2.32 10.20 5.17
C GLY A 100 -2.56 11.33 4.16
N ASN A 101 -3.80 11.75 3.91
CA ASN A 101 -4.13 12.76 2.92
C ASN A 101 -4.37 14.12 3.58
N GLY A 102 -3.76 15.17 3.01
CA GLY A 102 -3.95 16.54 3.43
C GLY A 102 -3.82 17.49 2.25
N ILE A 103 -4.49 18.62 2.33
CA ILE A 103 -4.32 19.72 1.38
C ILE A 103 -3.27 20.68 1.95
N THR A 104 -2.13 20.78 1.28
CA THR A 104 -1.04 21.66 1.69
C THR A 104 -1.07 22.92 0.87
N LEU A 105 -1.08 24.08 1.52
CA LEU A 105 -1.02 25.39 0.90
C LEU A 105 0.30 26.07 1.25
N SER A 106 0.83 26.90 0.34
CA SER A 106 1.93 27.78 0.69
C SER A 106 1.46 28.85 1.68
N SER A 107 2.35 29.31 2.56
CA SER A 107 2.04 30.37 3.52
C SER A 107 1.53 31.65 2.83
N SER A 108 2.09 31.99 1.67
CA SER A 108 1.64 33.14 0.89
C SER A 108 0.22 32.97 0.34
N LEU A 109 -0.15 31.78 -0.10
CA LEU A 109 -1.52 31.50 -0.57
C LEU A 109 -2.50 31.52 0.60
N TRP A 110 -2.13 30.95 1.75
CA TRP A 110 -2.92 30.99 2.97
C TRP A 110 -3.26 32.42 3.38
N GLN A 111 -2.25 33.31 3.43
CA GLN A 111 -2.42 34.70 3.77
C GLN A 111 -3.32 35.46 2.76
N ARG A 112 -3.16 35.17 1.46
CA ARG A 112 -3.98 35.81 0.40
C ARG A 112 -5.45 35.41 0.47
N LEU A 113 -5.72 34.16 0.86
CA LEU A 113 -7.08 33.64 0.97
C LEU A 113 -7.76 34.04 2.29
N GLN A 114 -7.02 34.68 3.21
CA GLN A 114 -7.54 35.11 4.53
C GLN A 114 -8.27 33.95 5.26
N LEU A 115 -7.78 32.73 5.10
CA LEU A 115 -8.38 31.56 5.72
C LEU A 115 -8.18 31.62 7.23
N ASP A 116 -9.26 31.64 7.97
CA ASP A 116 -9.23 31.63 9.44
C ASP A 116 -8.89 30.22 9.95
N SER A 117 -7.93 30.14 10.86
CA SER A 117 -7.51 28.85 11.45
C SER A 117 -8.59 28.21 12.32
N ALA A 118 -9.59 28.98 12.74
CA ALA A 118 -10.70 28.50 13.56
C ALA A 118 -11.79 27.74 12.77
N ALA A 119 -11.78 27.82 11.42
CA ALA A 119 -12.81 27.19 10.58
C ALA A 119 -12.55 25.74 10.23
N ASN A 120 -11.46 25.13 10.69
CA ASN A 120 -10.99 23.79 10.28
C ASN A 120 -11.02 22.75 11.43
N THR A 121 -11.98 22.79 12.29
CA THR A 121 -12.25 21.69 13.22
C THR A 121 -13.43 20.88 12.71
N TYR A 122 -13.11 19.82 11.97
CA TYR A 122 -14.03 18.71 11.71
C TYR A 122 -13.55 17.49 12.48
#